data_743cb05cef46a483408c066c0f77c111
#
_entry.id   743cb05cef46a483408c066c0f77c111
#
_cell.length_a   1.000
_cell.length_b   1.000
_cell.length_c   1.000
_cell.angle_alpha   90.00
_cell.angle_beta   90.00
_cell.angle_gamma   90.00
#
_symmetry.space_group_name_H-M   'P 1'
#
loop_
_entity.id
_entity.type
_entity.pdbx_description
1 polymer ?
#
loop_
_entity_poly.entity_id
_entity_poly.type
_entity_poly.pdbx_seq_one_letter_code
_entity_poly.pdbx_strand_id
1 'polypeptide(L)'
;MSTTVTDNPATSPLTGLVIAGVTPFSTVDWPGKLVASVFLQGCPWNCGYCQNFAIIDPRTPAGYEEADLWELLGRRRGLLDGVVFSGGEPTRQAALVPAARQARDLGFLVGLHTGGAYPQRLAQLLDAGLLDWVGLDVKGLAQNYPQVVGRPQAHRAGTDAWRALDLVLAAYRAGTLPDYEVRVTAYPGTDAGDTNPSALPALARALQERGVQRLALQQARPDGTRPEFQGLYAADQNQSFAADLADRAGELKAMFTHFEFRGSAD
;
A
#
# COMPACT_ATOMS: atom_id res chain seq x y z
N MET A 1 -8.46 12.75 -45.15
CA MET A 1 -9.02 11.53 -44.59
C MET A 1 -8.10 11.09 -43.48
N SER A 2 -8.44 11.42 -42.23
CA SER A 2 -7.63 11.10 -41.06
C SER A 2 -8.09 9.75 -40.54
N THR A 3 -7.27 8.72 -40.69
CA THR A 3 -7.52 7.41 -40.13
C THR A 3 -7.26 7.48 -38.62
N THR A 4 -8.34 7.58 -37.85
CA THR A 4 -8.28 7.32 -36.41
C THR A 4 -7.94 5.85 -36.22
N VAL A 5 -6.69 5.59 -35.83
CA VAL A 5 -6.28 4.28 -35.29
C VAL A 5 -7.07 4.10 -33.99
N THR A 6 -8.06 3.26 -34.00
CA THR A 6 -8.71 2.81 -32.78
C THR A 6 -7.74 1.83 -32.12
N ASP A 7 -6.98 2.30 -31.13
CA ASP A 7 -6.19 1.43 -30.27
C ASP A 7 -7.14 0.40 -29.62
N ASN A 8 -7.06 -0.82 -30.11
CA ASN A 8 -7.80 -1.94 -29.53
C ASN A 8 -7.05 -2.37 -28.24
N PRO A 9 -7.61 -2.18 -27.04
CA PRO A 9 -6.93 -2.52 -25.79
C PRO A 9 -6.57 -4.00 -25.66
N ALA A 10 -7.22 -4.89 -26.42
CA ALA A 10 -6.90 -6.31 -26.47
C ALA A 10 -5.55 -6.63 -27.16
N THR A 11 -4.90 -5.64 -27.78
CA THR A 11 -3.57 -5.79 -28.43
C THR A 11 -2.43 -5.13 -27.67
N SER A 12 -2.68 -4.62 -26.48
CA SER A 12 -1.62 -4.04 -25.65
C SER A 12 -0.57 -5.11 -25.27
N PRO A 13 0.73 -4.81 -25.36
CA PRO A 13 1.77 -5.79 -25.04
C PRO A 13 1.69 -6.18 -23.57
N LEU A 14 1.90 -7.47 -23.26
CA LEU A 14 1.99 -7.94 -21.89
C LEU A 14 3.29 -7.46 -21.26
N THR A 15 3.21 -7.00 -20.01
CA THR A 15 4.37 -6.49 -19.25
C THR A 15 5.07 -7.57 -18.43
N GLY A 16 4.40 -8.71 -18.22
CA GLY A 16 4.86 -9.81 -17.40
C GLY A 16 4.45 -9.67 -15.92
N LEU A 17 3.36 -8.97 -15.64
CA LEU A 17 2.78 -8.93 -14.30
C LEU A 17 2.26 -10.31 -13.88
N VAL A 18 2.57 -10.69 -12.66
CA VAL A 18 1.95 -11.84 -11.99
C VAL A 18 0.87 -11.29 -11.07
N ILE A 19 -0.38 -11.40 -11.49
CA ILE A 19 -1.54 -10.81 -10.82
C ILE A 19 -2.24 -11.89 -10.00
N ALA A 20 -2.42 -11.63 -8.71
CA ALA A 20 -3.17 -12.51 -7.81
C ALA A 20 -4.69 -12.31 -7.94
N GLY A 21 -5.11 -11.08 -8.20
CA GLY A 21 -6.51 -10.73 -8.38
C GLY A 21 -6.70 -9.25 -8.71
N VAL A 22 -7.93 -8.91 -9.11
CA VAL A 22 -8.32 -7.53 -9.44
C VAL A 22 -9.65 -7.21 -8.79
N THR A 23 -9.73 -6.07 -8.10
CA THR A 23 -11.00 -5.44 -7.74
C THR A 23 -11.31 -4.42 -8.83
N PRO A 24 -12.32 -4.69 -9.70
CA PRO A 24 -12.54 -3.89 -10.91
C PRO A 24 -13.12 -2.49 -10.63
N PHE A 25 -13.51 -2.22 -9.38
CA PHE A 25 -14.06 -0.96 -8.92
C PHE A 25 -13.86 -0.83 -7.40
N SER A 26 -13.18 0.23 -6.98
CA SER A 26 -12.95 0.54 -5.58
C SER A 26 -13.05 2.05 -5.34
N THR A 27 -13.65 2.42 -4.21
CA THR A 27 -13.76 3.79 -3.69
C THR A 27 -12.90 4.01 -2.45
N VAL A 28 -12.22 2.95 -1.97
CA VAL A 28 -11.49 2.96 -0.69
C VAL A 28 -9.98 2.87 -0.85
N ASP A 29 -9.50 2.36 -2.02
CA ASP A 29 -8.06 2.14 -2.21
C ASP A 29 -7.28 3.42 -2.58
N TRP A 30 -7.98 4.47 -2.99
CA TRP A 30 -7.41 5.78 -3.21
C TRP A 30 -8.41 6.86 -2.79
N PRO A 31 -8.12 7.65 -1.74
CA PRO A 31 -9.06 8.65 -1.24
C PRO A 31 -9.58 9.60 -2.34
N GLY A 32 -10.90 9.68 -2.48
CA GLY A 32 -11.56 10.57 -3.44
C GLY A 32 -11.45 10.16 -4.91
N LYS A 33 -11.04 8.93 -5.23
CA LYS A 33 -10.93 8.41 -6.59
C LYS A 33 -11.70 7.11 -6.78
N LEU A 34 -12.20 6.90 -7.98
CA LEU A 34 -12.75 5.63 -8.44
C LEU A 34 -11.65 4.88 -9.18
N VAL A 35 -11.23 3.74 -8.66
CA VAL A 35 -10.06 3.02 -9.19
C VAL A 35 -10.32 1.54 -9.41
N ALA A 36 -9.55 0.92 -10.29
CA ALA A 36 -9.34 -0.52 -10.26
C ALA A 36 -8.13 -0.82 -9.37
N SER A 37 -8.26 -1.80 -8.48
CA SER A 37 -7.15 -2.24 -7.61
C SER A 37 -6.60 -3.57 -8.11
N VAL A 38 -5.32 -3.58 -8.47
CA VAL A 38 -4.59 -4.73 -9.02
C VAL A 38 -3.68 -5.30 -7.94
N PHE A 39 -3.98 -6.51 -7.49
CA PHE A 39 -3.22 -7.19 -6.44
C PHE A 39 -2.15 -8.07 -7.06
N LEU A 40 -0.88 -7.66 -6.90
CA LEU A 40 0.27 -8.37 -7.44
C LEU A 40 0.73 -9.49 -6.50
N GLN A 41 1.11 -10.62 -7.09
CA GLN A 41 1.55 -11.81 -6.37
C GLN A 41 2.93 -11.64 -5.75
N GLY A 42 3.07 -12.04 -4.50
CA GLY A 42 4.34 -12.18 -3.80
C GLY A 42 4.73 -10.98 -2.94
N CYS A 43 5.26 -11.27 -1.76
CA CYS A 43 5.79 -10.29 -0.81
C CYS A 43 7.08 -10.83 -0.18
N PRO A 44 8.12 -9.98 0.04
CA PRO A 44 9.31 -10.41 0.77
C PRO A 44 9.05 -10.53 2.27
N TRP A 45 7.96 -9.96 2.77
CA TRP A 45 7.58 -9.91 4.17
C TRP A 45 6.49 -10.92 4.52
N ASN A 46 6.32 -11.15 5.80
CA ASN A 46 5.40 -12.15 6.35
C ASN A 46 4.70 -11.61 7.60
N CYS A 47 4.23 -10.35 7.52
CA CYS A 47 3.57 -9.65 8.62
C CYS A 47 2.40 -10.47 9.18
N GLY A 48 2.29 -10.56 10.52
CA GLY A 48 1.25 -11.38 11.17
C GLY A 48 -0.17 -10.89 10.85
N TYR A 49 -0.36 -9.58 10.79
CA TYR A 49 -1.63 -8.91 10.50
C TYR A 49 -1.94 -8.74 9.00
N CYS A 50 -1.21 -9.41 8.11
CA CYS A 50 -1.38 -9.24 6.67
C CYS A 50 -2.72 -9.76 6.19
N GLN A 51 -3.61 -8.88 5.72
CA GLN A 51 -4.90 -9.24 5.11
C GLN A 51 -4.74 -9.96 3.77
N ASN A 52 -3.62 -9.73 3.09
CA ASN A 52 -3.29 -10.36 1.82
C ASN A 52 -2.42 -11.62 2.01
N PHE A 53 -2.60 -12.33 3.13
CA PHE A 53 -1.77 -13.49 3.47
C PHE A 53 -1.76 -14.56 2.37
N ALA A 54 -2.89 -14.80 1.71
CA ALA A 54 -3.02 -15.81 0.66
C ALA A 54 -2.12 -15.56 -0.58
N ILE A 55 -1.68 -14.30 -0.80
CA ILE A 55 -0.93 -13.91 -1.99
C ILE A 55 0.53 -13.52 -1.72
N ILE A 56 1.06 -13.84 -0.53
CA ILE A 56 2.45 -13.49 -0.20
C ILE A 56 3.49 -14.44 -0.79
N ASP A 57 3.14 -15.71 -1.10
CA ASP A 57 4.08 -16.65 -1.70
C ASP A 57 4.29 -16.31 -3.19
N PRO A 58 5.51 -15.89 -3.59
CA PRO A 58 5.78 -15.49 -4.96
C PRO A 58 5.78 -16.65 -5.97
N ARG A 59 5.71 -17.90 -5.50
CA ARG A 59 5.66 -19.11 -6.33
C ARG A 59 4.23 -19.51 -6.69
N THR A 60 3.23 -18.93 -6.02
CA THR A 60 1.83 -19.17 -6.37
C THR A 60 1.58 -18.63 -7.79
N PRO A 61 0.99 -19.42 -8.67
CA PRO A 61 0.63 -18.95 -10.02
C PRO A 61 -0.28 -17.73 -9.99
N ALA A 62 -0.31 -17.00 -11.12
CA ALA A 62 -1.25 -15.91 -11.30
C ALA A 62 -2.69 -16.40 -11.10
N GLY A 63 -3.48 -15.63 -10.36
CA GLY A 63 -4.91 -15.87 -10.17
C GLY A 63 -5.77 -15.08 -11.15
N TYR A 64 -5.15 -14.20 -11.96
CA TYR A 64 -5.81 -13.34 -12.94
C TYR A 64 -4.88 -13.11 -14.14
N GLU A 65 -5.42 -13.25 -15.35
CA GLU A 65 -4.64 -13.07 -16.57
C GLU A 65 -4.35 -11.60 -16.85
N GLU A 66 -3.11 -11.29 -17.20
CA GLU A 66 -2.72 -9.90 -17.48
C GLU A 66 -3.47 -9.32 -18.68
N ALA A 67 -3.78 -10.14 -19.70
CA ALA A 67 -4.56 -9.70 -20.85
C ALA A 67 -5.96 -9.20 -20.44
N ASP A 68 -6.61 -9.90 -19.51
CA ASP A 68 -7.94 -9.55 -19.00
C ASP A 68 -7.91 -8.22 -18.22
N LEU A 69 -6.79 -7.92 -17.52
CA LEU A 69 -6.60 -6.62 -16.87
C LEU A 69 -6.64 -5.48 -17.91
N TRP A 70 -5.85 -5.61 -18.98
CA TRP A 70 -5.78 -4.55 -19.99
C TRP A 70 -7.10 -4.40 -20.76
N GLU A 71 -7.80 -5.49 -21.01
CA GLU A 71 -9.14 -5.45 -21.60
C GLU A 71 -10.15 -4.78 -20.65
N LEU A 72 -10.14 -5.13 -19.36
CA LEU A 72 -10.97 -4.47 -18.34
C LEU A 72 -10.73 -2.96 -18.32
N LEU A 73 -9.47 -2.54 -18.24
CA LEU A 73 -9.11 -1.12 -18.19
C LEU A 73 -9.54 -0.41 -19.48
N GLY A 74 -9.32 -1.02 -20.63
CA GLY A 74 -9.78 -0.47 -21.92
C GLY A 74 -11.28 -0.16 -21.94
N ARG A 75 -12.10 -1.07 -21.40
CA ARG A 75 -13.56 -0.87 -21.27
C ARG A 75 -13.97 0.14 -20.21
N ARG A 76 -13.08 0.49 -19.28
CA ARG A 76 -13.34 1.41 -18.14
C ARG A 76 -12.76 2.80 -18.33
N ARG A 77 -12.19 3.11 -19.50
CA ARG A 77 -11.72 4.47 -19.83
C ARG A 77 -12.88 5.48 -19.72
N GLY A 78 -12.61 6.57 -19.00
CA GLY A 78 -13.61 7.61 -18.72
C GLY A 78 -14.65 7.25 -17.64
N LEU A 79 -14.60 6.03 -17.08
CA LEU A 79 -15.44 5.61 -15.95
C LEU A 79 -14.64 5.54 -14.65
N LEU A 80 -13.38 5.11 -14.71
CA LEU A 80 -12.46 5.09 -13.58
C LEU A 80 -11.48 6.27 -13.71
N ASP A 81 -11.12 6.84 -12.56
CA ASP A 81 -10.07 7.85 -12.47
C ASP A 81 -8.68 7.24 -12.65
N GLY A 82 -8.46 6.03 -12.13
CA GLY A 82 -7.13 5.46 -12.08
C GLY A 82 -7.07 3.96 -11.80
N VAL A 83 -5.83 3.50 -11.69
CA VAL A 83 -5.46 2.14 -11.30
C VAL A 83 -4.54 2.22 -10.10
N VAL A 84 -4.81 1.39 -9.08
CA VAL A 84 -3.92 1.21 -7.92
C VAL A 84 -3.24 -0.14 -8.01
N PHE A 85 -1.91 -0.14 -8.07
CA PHE A 85 -1.14 -1.36 -7.90
C PHE A 85 -0.91 -1.63 -6.43
N SER A 86 -1.35 -2.79 -5.96
CA SER A 86 -1.36 -3.24 -4.57
C SER A 86 -0.97 -4.73 -4.51
N GLY A 87 -1.35 -5.43 -3.46
CA GLY A 87 -1.22 -6.89 -3.37
C GLY A 87 -0.33 -7.37 -2.25
N GLY A 88 0.66 -8.19 -2.55
CA GLY A 88 1.75 -8.49 -1.66
C GLY A 88 2.67 -7.27 -1.51
N GLU A 89 3.73 -7.21 -2.32
CA GLU A 89 4.56 -6.01 -2.47
C GLU A 89 4.77 -5.73 -3.97
N PRO A 90 4.07 -4.73 -4.54
CA PRO A 90 4.10 -4.47 -5.98
C PRO A 90 5.49 -4.15 -6.51
N THR A 91 6.28 -3.39 -5.74
CA THR A 91 7.64 -3.00 -6.13
C THR A 91 8.61 -4.19 -6.24
N ARG A 92 8.20 -5.38 -5.79
CA ARG A 92 8.94 -6.63 -6.02
C ARG A 92 9.02 -6.98 -7.50
N GLN A 93 7.96 -6.71 -8.28
CA GLN A 93 7.90 -7.10 -9.69
C GLN A 93 8.54 -6.06 -10.61
N ALA A 94 9.49 -6.50 -11.45
CA ALA A 94 10.14 -5.61 -12.44
C ALA A 94 9.12 -5.09 -13.47
N ALA A 95 8.13 -5.90 -13.78
CA ALA A 95 7.03 -5.59 -14.68
C ALA A 95 6.14 -4.41 -14.23
N LEU A 96 6.22 -4.00 -12.96
CA LEU A 96 5.43 -2.87 -12.45
C LEU A 96 5.72 -1.55 -13.19
N VAL A 97 6.98 -1.28 -13.56
CA VAL A 97 7.34 -0.03 -14.23
C VAL A 97 6.71 0.06 -15.64
N PRO A 98 6.86 -0.93 -16.54
CA PRO A 98 6.16 -0.90 -17.82
C PRO A 98 4.64 -0.95 -17.67
N ALA A 99 4.09 -1.66 -16.68
CA ALA A 99 2.64 -1.70 -16.44
C ALA A 99 2.09 -0.34 -15.99
N ALA A 100 2.78 0.37 -15.11
CA ALA A 100 2.40 1.72 -14.71
C ALA A 100 2.41 2.69 -15.92
N ARG A 101 3.40 2.58 -16.81
CA ARG A 101 3.45 3.36 -18.03
C ARG A 101 2.27 3.05 -18.94
N GLN A 102 1.98 1.77 -19.16
CA GLN A 102 0.84 1.34 -19.98
C GLN A 102 -0.50 1.83 -19.43
N ALA A 103 -0.69 1.82 -18.11
CA ALA A 103 -1.90 2.39 -17.49
C ALA A 103 -2.02 3.90 -17.77
N ARG A 104 -0.92 4.64 -17.69
CA ARG A 104 -0.90 6.08 -18.05
C ARG A 104 -1.18 6.32 -19.53
N ASP A 105 -0.61 5.51 -20.41
CA ASP A 105 -0.84 5.59 -21.87
C ASP A 105 -2.32 5.34 -22.22
N LEU A 106 -3.02 4.53 -21.42
CA LEU A 106 -4.47 4.34 -21.49
C LEU A 106 -5.28 5.53 -20.92
N GLY A 107 -4.63 6.51 -20.28
CA GLY A 107 -5.26 7.72 -19.74
C GLY A 107 -5.66 7.61 -18.26
N PHE A 108 -5.20 6.60 -17.53
CA PHE A 108 -5.47 6.45 -16.10
C PHE A 108 -4.43 7.17 -15.23
N LEU A 109 -4.88 7.69 -14.10
CA LEU A 109 -4.00 8.00 -12.99
C LEU A 109 -3.44 6.70 -12.39
N VAL A 110 -2.23 6.76 -11.84
CA VAL A 110 -1.57 5.59 -11.26
C VAL A 110 -1.30 5.80 -9.77
N GLY A 111 -1.90 4.96 -8.95
CA GLY A 111 -1.65 4.84 -7.53
C GLY A 111 -0.81 3.61 -7.19
N LEU A 112 -0.08 3.67 -6.10
CA LEU A 112 0.73 2.57 -5.58
C LEU A 112 0.49 2.38 -4.09
N HIS A 113 0.15 1.15 -3.67
CA HIS A 113 0.26 0.73 -2.27
C HIS A 113 1.56 -0.05 -2.09
N THR A 114 2.40 0.36 -1.17
CA THR A 114 3.67 -0.32 -0.91
C THR A 114 4.09 -0.23 0.55
N GLY A 115 4.77 -1.25 1.03
CA GLY A 115 5.49 -1.19 2.31
C GLY A 115 6.90 -0.62 2.17
N GLY A 116 7.34 -0.31 0.95
CA GLY A 116 8.66 0.26 0.70
C GLY A 116 9.81 -0.75 0.70
N ALA A 117 9.52 -2.03 0.48
CA ALA A 117 10.55 -3.07 0.54
C ALA A 117 11.62 -2.98 -0.57
N TYR A 118 11.31 -2.30 -1.67
CA TYR A 118 12.24 -2.15 -2.81
C TYR A 118 12.35 -0.66 -3.20
N PRO A 119 13.06 0.17 -2.42
CA PRO A 119 13.14 1.61 -2.63
C PRO A 119 13.74 1.98 -4.00
N GLN A 120 14.61 1.13 -4.58
CA GLN A 120 15.17 1.36 -5.91
C GLN A 120 14.09 1.29 -7.00
N ARG A 121 13.12 0.38 -6.87
CA ARG A 121 12.00 0.28 -7.82
C ARG A 121 11.03 1.44 -7.66
N LEU A 122 10.78 1.85 -6.40
CA LEU A 122 9.99 3.03 -6.12
C LEU A 122 10.63 4.28 -6.73
N ALA A 123 11.96 4.45 -6.59
CA ALA A 123 12.69 5.55 -7.23
C ALA A 123 12.51 5.55 -8.74
N GLN A 124 12.63 4.39 -9.42
CA GLN A 124 12.40 4.29 -10.88
C GLN A 124 11.00 4.78 -11.29
N LEU A 125 9.97 4.47 -10.51
CA LEU A 125 8.60 4.92 -10.78
C LEU A 125 8.45 6.43 -10.59
N LEU A 126 9.02 6.96 -9.51
CA LEU A 126 8.97 8.39 -9.18
C LEU A 126 9.77 9.23 -10.19
N ASP A 127 11.00 8.82 -10.51
CA ASP A 127 11.89 9.50 -11.47
C ASP A 127 11.30 9.53 -12.89
N ALA A 128 10.55 8.48 -13.25
CA ALA A 128 9.84 8.40 -14.52
C ALA A 128 8.49 9.16 -14.54
N GLY A 129 8.08 9.79 -13.43
CA GLY A 129 6.81 10.50 -13.31
C GLY A 129 5.59 9.61 -13.52
N LEU A 130 5.67 8.34 -13.10
CA LEU A 130 4.63 7.35 -13.35
C LEU A 130 3.58 7.25 -12.24
N LEU A 131 3.78 7.93 -11.11
CA LEU A 131 2.89 7.85 -9.97
C LEU A 131 2.18 9.19 -9.74
N ASP A 132 0.88 9.13 -9.52
CA ASP A 132 0.04 10.26 -9.11
C ASP A 132 -0.26 10.22 -7.60
N TRP A 133 -0.14 9.04 -6.99
CA TRP A 133 -0.35 8.86 -5.56
C TRP A 133 0.38 7.64 -5.02
N VAL A 134 0.83 7.74 -3.78
CA VAL A 134 1.47 6.63 -3.04
C VAL A 134 0.85 6.48 -1.66
N GLY A 135 0.26 5.33 -1.38
CA GLY A 135 -0.08 4.86 -0.03
C GLY A 135 1.09 4.04 0.52
N LEU A 136 1.89 4.64 1.39
CA LEU A 136 3.07 4.01 1.97
C LEU A 136 2.78 3.47 3.37
N ASP A 137 2.88 2.16 3.55
CA ASP A 137 2.74 1.53 4.86
C ASP A 137 4.05 1.61 5.66
N VAL A 138 4.08 2.43 6.70
CA VAL A 138 5.17 2.40 7.69
C VAL A 138 4.76 1.51 8.85
N LYS A 139 5.54 0.44 9.06
CA LYS A 139 5.16 -0.66 9.96
C LYS A 139 5.81 -0.56 11.35
N GLY A 140 6.60 0.48 11.60
CA GLY A 140 7.29 0.74 12.86
C GLY A 140 8.58 1.53 12.68
N LEU A 141 9.31 1.76 13.75
CA LEU A 141 10.65 2.31 13.72
C LEU A 141 11.61 1.34 13.00
N ALA A 142 12.62 1.87 12.31
CA ALA A 142 13.48 1.08 11.42
C ALA A 142 14.09 -0.16 12.09
N GLN A 143 14.52 -0.04 13.35
CA GLN A 143 15.14 -1.13 14.11
C GLN A 143 14.18 -2.27 14.45
N ASN A 144 12.87 -2.02 14.47
CA ASN A 144 11.85 -3.00 14.88
C ASN A 144 11.22 -3.76 13.70
N TYR A 145 11.56 -3.37 12.46
CA TYR A 145 10.99 -4.00 11.27
C TYR A 145 11.16 -5.51 11.18
N PRO A 146 12.33 -6.11 11.51
CA PRO A 146 12.50 -7.56 11.40
C PRO A 146 11.43 -8.36 12.16
N GLN A 147 11.01 -7.87 13.33
CA GLN A 147 9.96 -8.49 14.13
C GLN A 147 8.57 -8.29 13.48
N VAL A 148 8.26 -7.04 13.10
CA VAL A 148 6.96 -6.67 12.53
C VAL A 148 6.71 -7.38 11.19
N VAL A 149 7.74 -7.46 10.35
CA VAL A 149 7.61 -8.13 9.04
C VAL A 149 7.73 -9.65 9.11
N GLY A 150 7.83 -10.25 10.31
CA GLY A 150 7.87 -11.70 10.50
C GLY A 150 9.04 -12.39 9.77
N ARG A 151 10.16 -11.67 9.60
CA ARG A 151 11.37 -12.16 8.94
C ARG A 151 12.59 -11.71 9.74
N PRO A 152 13.03 -12.46 10.76
CA PRO A 152 14.16 -12.06 11.61
C PRO A 152 15.46 -11.77 10.84
N GLN A 153 15.63 -12.38 9.67
CA GLN A 153 16.80 -12.17 8.79
C GLN A 153 16.68 -10.94 7.89
N ALA A 154 15.54 -10.25 7.89
CA ALA A 154 15.31 -9.07 7.05
C ALA A 154 15.92 -7.80 7.68
N HIS A 155 17.23 -7.83 7.97
CA HIS A 155 17.94 -6.75 8.66
C HIS A 155 17.86 -5.39 7.95
N ARG A 156 17.62 -5.39 6.64
CA ARG A 156 17.49 -4.17 5.85
C ARG A 156 16.05 -3.66 5.73
N ALA A 157 15.06 -4.42 6.17
CA ALA A 157 13.65 -4.10 5.93
C ALA A 157 13.27 -2.69 6.43
N GLY A 158 13.72 -2.33 7.64
CA GLY A 158 13.48 -1.00 8.17
C GLY A 158 14.22 0.10 7.42
N THR A 159 15.50 -0.11 7.14
CA THR A 159 16.30 0.88 6.37
C THR A 159 15.69 1.11 4.99
N ASP A 160 15.28 0.04 4.30
CA ASP A 160 14.69 0.13 2.97
C ASP A 160 13.31 0.82 3.00
N ALA A 161 12.45 0.49 3.98
CA ALA A 161 11.15 1.13 4.15
C ALA A 161 11.26 2.63 4.49
N TRP A 162 12.16 2.99 5.39
CA TRP A 162 12.37 4.40 5.75
C TRP A 162 13.05 5.19 4.62
N ARG A 163 13.92 4.54 3.82
CA ARG A 163 14.42 5.13 2.57
C ARG A 163 13.31 5.36 1.56
N ALA A 164 12.36 4.43 1.44
CA ALA A 164 11.18 4.62 0.59
C ALA A 164 10.33 5.81 1.04
N LEU A 165 10.17 6.01 2.36
CA LEU A 165 9.53 7.20 2.91
C LEU A 165 10.26 8.48 2.49
N ASP A 166 11.58 8.52 2.63
CA ASP A 166 12.38 9.68 2.23
C ASP A 166 12.21 10.00 0.73
N LEU A 167 12.14 8.99 -0.15
CA LEU A 167 11.90 9.17 -1.59
C LEU A 167 10.51 9.74 -1.88
N VAL A 168 9.47 9.22 -1.24
CA VAL A 168 8.08 9.74 -1.38
C VAL A 168 8.00 11.19 -0.95
N LEU A 169 8.56 11.51 0.23
CA LEU A 169 8.54 12.88 0.75
C LEU A 169 9.36 13.85 -0.11
N ALA A 170 10.49 13.40 -0.66
CA ALA A 170 11.31 14.22 -1.57
C ALA A 170 10.56 14.50 -2.87
N ALA A 171 9.93 13.50 -3.49
CA ALA A 171 9.14 13.66 -4.71
C ALA A 171 7.91 14.58 -4.50
N TYR A 172 7.23 14.43 -3.37
CA TYR A 172 6.11 15.31 -2.99
C TYR A 172 6.56 16.76 -2.82
N ARG A 173 7.65 17.02 -2.09
CA ARG A 173 8.20 18.37 -1.90
C ARG A 173 8.69 18.99 -3.21
N ALA A 174 9.18 18.19 -4.14
CA ALA A 174 9.60 18.63 -5.47
C ALA A 174 8.43 18.87 -6.43
N GLY A 175 7.19 18.50 -6.04
CA GLY A 175 6.01 18.60 -6.89
C GLY A 175 5.95 17.56 -8.03
N THR A 176 6.81 16.54 -7.99
CA THR A 176 6.83 15.44 -8.98
C THR A 176 5.92 14.29 -8.62
N LEU A 177 5.53 14.17 -7.36
CA LEU A 177 4.46 13.31 -6.88
C LEU A 177 3.31 14.19 -6.38
N PRO A 178 2.11 14.16 -7.03
CA PRO A 178 1.00 15.03 -6.68
C PRO A 178 0.47 14.84 -5.26
N ASP A 179 0.39 13.60 -4.78
CA ASP A 179 -0.13 13.32 -3.44
C ASP A 179 0.39 12.00 -2.87
N TYR A 180 0.29 11.84 -1.54
CA TYR A 180 0.66 10.62 -0.84
C TYR A 180 -0.12 10.48 0.47
N GLU A 181 -0.09 9.29 1.03
CA GLU A 181 -0.56 8.98 2.38
C GLU A 181 0.42 8.02 3.06
N VAL A 182 0.92 8.38 4.24
CA VAL A 182 1.60 7.41 5.11
C VAL A 182 0.54 6.69 5.94
N ARG A 183 0.59 5.37 5.96
CA ARG A 183 -0.32 4.53 6.72
C ARG A 183 0.42 3.80 7.83
N VAL A 184 -0.16 3.80 9.01
CA VAL A 184 0.29 3.02 10.16
C VAL A 184 -0.85 2.11 10.57
N THR A 185 -0.59 0.79 10.56
CA THR A 185 -1.60 -0.21 10.95
C THR A 185 -1.33 -0.68 12.37
N ALA A 186 -2.22 -0.35 13.28
CA ALA A 186 -2.19 -0.80 14.67
C ALA A 186 -2.97 -2.12 14.83
N TYR A 187 -2.50 -3.01 15.70
CA TYR A 187 -3.14 -4.30 15.95
C TYR A 187 -2.88 -4.79 17.38
N PRO A 188 -3.79 -5.61 17.97
CA PRO A 188 -3.62 -6.14 19.31
C PRO A 188 -2.53 -7.20 19.37
N GLY A 189 -1.97 -7.42 20.56
CA GLY A 189 -1.18 -8.62 20.86
C GLY A 189 0.31 -8.53 20.60
N THR A 190 0.91 -7.34 20.47
CA THR A 190 2.37 -7.25 20.34
C THR A 190 2.98 -6.23 21.30
N ASP A 191 3.83 -6.75 22.21
CA ASP A 191 4.78 -5.92 22.93
C ASP A 191 5.99 -5.52 22.04
N ALA A 192 6.13 -6.14 20.88
CA ALA A 192 7.29 -6.02 20.01
C ALA A 192 7.13 -5.06 18.83
N GLY A 193 5.94 -4.48 18.64
CA GLY A 193 5.67 -3.59 17.52
C GLY A 193 5.41 -2.15 17.97
N ASP A 194 6.01 -1.18 17.28
CA ASP A 194 5.78 0.25 17.49
C ASP A 194 4.34 0.69 17.17
N THR A 195 3.47 -0.25 16.86
CA THR A 195 2.10 -0.01 16.41
C THR A 195 1.04 -0.40 17.45
N ASN A 196 1.47 -0.77 18.67
CA ASN A 196 0.54 -0.82 19.79
C ASN A 196 0.25 0.62 20.28
N PRO A 197 -0.92 0.90 20.90
CA PRO A 197 -1.31 2.25 21.29
C PRO A 197 -0.26 2.98 22.14
N SER A 198 0.50 2.28 23.01
CA SER A 198 1.52 2.89 23.87
C SER A 198 2.78 3.31 23.10
N ALA A 199 3.14 2.64 22.02
CA ALA A 199 4.32 2.91 21.21
C ALA A 199 4.07 3.92 20.07
N LEU A 200 2.81 4.09 19.65
CA LEU A 200 2.44 4.99 18.56
C LEU A 200 3.00 6.44 18.69
N PRO A 201 3.05 7.08 19.88
CA PRO A 201 3.61 8.44 19.97
C PRO A 201 5.07 8.55 19.58
N ALA A 202 5.87 7.50 19.80
CA ALA A 202 7.27 7.50 19.39
C ALA A 202 7.42 7.41 17.88
N LEU A 203 6.63 6.50 17.25
CA LEU A 203 6.58 6.38 15.80
C LEU A 203 6.05 7.66 15.14
N ALA A 204 4.96 8.23 15.66
CA ALA A 204 4.38 9.46 15.14
C ALA A 204 5.37 10.64 15.18
N ARG A 205 6.13 10.80 16.27
CA ARG A 205 7.21 11.81 16.36
C ARG A 205 8.28 11.58 15.30
N ALA A 206 8.75 10.36 15.14
CA ALA A 206 9.76 10.05 14.14
C ALA A 206 9.27 10.33 12.69
N LEU A 207 7.98 10.10 12.41
CA LEU A 207 7.36 10.45 11.13
C LEU A 207 7.23 11.98 10.95
N GLN A 208 6.81 12.69 12.01
CA GLN A 208 6.69 14.14 11.99
C GLN A 208 8.06 14.82 11.79
N GLU A 209 9.10 14.35 12.45
CA GLU A 209 10.49 14.84 12.29
C GLU A 209 11.03 14.65 10.87
N ARG A 210 10.57 13.60 10.15
CA ARG A 210 10.87 13.41 8.73
C ARG A 210 10.06 14.34 7.81
N GLY A 211 9.02 15.01 8.34
CA GLY A 211 8.17 15.93 7.62
C GLY A 211 6.96 15.26 6.95
N VAL A 212 6.50 14.14 7.51
CA VAL A 212 5.21 13.56 7.12
C VAL A 212 4.09 14.53 7.50
N GLN A 213 3.24 14.85 6.54
CA GLN A 213 2.09 15.75 6.71
C GLN A 213 0.76 15.01 6.66
N ARG A 214 0.70 13.85 5.99
CA ARG A 214 -0.50 13.05 5.75
C ARG A 214 -0.34 11.68 6.35
N LEU A 215 -1.07 11.43 7.44
CA LEU A 215 -1.03 10.16 8.16
C LEU A 215 -2.44 9.56 8.27
N ALA A 216 -2.58 8.30 7.90
CA ALA A 216 -3.71 7.46 8.24
C ALA A 216 -3.29 6.44 9.30
N LEU A 217 -3.88 6.54 10.49
CA LEU A 217 -3.80 5.50 11.51
C LEU A 217 -4.98 4.55 11.32
N GLN A 218 -4.70 3.28 11.10
CA GLN A 218 -5.73 2.29 10.86
C GLN A 218 -5.63 1.11 11.80
N GLN A 219 -6.78 0.60 12.23
CA GLN A 219 -6.85 -0.65 12.97
C GLN A 219 -6.83 -1.82 11.98
N ALA A 220 -5.97 -2.81 12.23
CA ALA A 220 -5.98 -4.04 11.44
C ALA A 220 -7.34 -4.76 11.59
N ARG A 221 -7.76 -5.44 10.54
CA ARG A 221 -8.97 -6.28 10.53
C ARG A 221 -8.55 -7.74 10.51
N PRO A 222 -9.31 -8.64 11.13
CA PRO A 222 -9.00 -10.06 11.15
C PRO A 222 -9.21 -10.74 9.79
N ASP A 223 -10.09 -10.19 8.95
CA ASP A 223 -10.46 -10.79 7.67
C ASP A 223 -9.25 -10.95 6.74
N GLY A 224 -9.12 -12.12 6.12
CA GLY A 224 -8.03 -12.43 5.19
C GLY A 224 -6.66 -12.65 5.84
N THR A 225 -6.57 -12.52 7.17
CA THR A 225 -5.34 -12.77 7.93
C THR A 225 -5.21 -14.25 8.33
N ARG A 226 -4.10 -14.58 8.95
CA ARG A 226 -3.85 -15.93 9.48
C ARG A 226 -4.77 -16.26 10.66
N PRO A 227 -5.09 -17.55 10.87
CA PRO A 227 -5.91 -17.98 12.01
C PRO A 227 -5.34 -17.53 13.37
N GLU A 228 -4.02 -17.55 13.53
CA GLU A 228 -3.35 -17.14 14.76
C GLU A 228 -3.59 -15.65 15.05
N PHE A 229 -3.61 -14.81 14.02
CA PHE A 229 -3.90 -13.40 14.17
C PHE A 229 -5.40 -13.15 14.44
N GLN A 230 -6.28 -13.90 13.80
CA GLN A 230 -7.73 -13.81 14.05
C GLN A 230 -8.06 -14.10 15.51
N GLY A 231 -7.33 -15.03 16.14
CA GLY A 231 -7.47 -15.34 17.56
C GLY A 231 -7.18 -14.18 18.52
N LEU A 232 -6.40 -13.17 18.10
CA LEU A 232 -6.12 -11.99 18.89
C LEU A 232 -7.32 -11.02 18.97
N TYR A 233 -8.33 -11.22 18.14
CA TYR A 233 -9.57 -10.43 18.11
C TYR A 233 -10.68 -11.02 18.99
N ALA A 234 -10.36 -11.87 19.97
CA ALA A 234 -11.33 -12.31 20.97
C ALA A 234 -11.96 -11.05 21.64
N ALA A 235 -13.30 -11.06 21.79
CA ALA A 235 -14.12 -9.87 22.00
C ALA A 235 -13.61 -8.88 23.06
N ASP A 236 -13.18 -9.37 24.23
CA ASP A 236 -12.78 -8.50 25.34
C ASP A 236 -11.45 -7.75 25.09
N GLN A 237 -10.48 -8.43 24.43
CA GLN A 237 -9.20 -7.81 24.13
C GLN A 237 -9.30 -6.78 23.00
N ASN A 238 -10.17 -7.01 22.04
CA ASN A 238 -10.35 -6.11 20.92
C ASN A 238 -11.05 -4.82 21.33
N GLN A 239 -12.03 -4.87 22.26
CA GLN A 239 -12.73 -3.67 22.74
C GLN A 239 -11.81 -2.72 23.48
N SER A 240 -10.99 -3.23 24.42
CA SER A 240 -10.03 -2.37 25.13
C SER A 240 -8.98 -1.78 24.18
N PHE A 241 -8.47 -2.60 23.26
CA PHE A 241 -7.52 -2.13 22.24
C PHE A 241 -8.12 -1.05 21.34
N ALA A 242 -9.35 -1.22 20.87
CA ALA A 242 -10.03 -0.25 20.01
C ALA A 242 -10.25 1.09 20.72
N ALA A 243 -10.63 1.07 22.01
CA ALA A 243 -10.80 2.27 22.84
C ALA A 243 -9.45 2.99 23.04
N ASP A 244 -8.41 2.27 23.46
CA ASP A 244 -7.07 2.82 23.64
C ASP A 244 -6.51 3.41 22.34
N LEU A 245 -6.79 2.76 21.21
CA LEU A 245 -6.36 3.22 19.89
C LEU A 245 -7.10 4.50 19.48
N ALA A 246 -8.40 4.60 19.75
CA ALA A 246 -9.19 5.79 19.46
C ALA A 246 -8.73 7.00 20.29
N ASP A 247 -8.48 6.79 21.59
CA ASP A 247 -7.93 7.84 22.46
C ASP A 247 -6.56 8.33 21.94
N ARG A 248 -5.71 7.39 21.57
CA ARG A 248 -4.39 7.71 21.02
C ARG A 248 -4.49 8.43 19.66
N ALA A 249 -5.44 8.06 18.82
CA ALA A 249 -5.70 8.76 17.56
C ALA A 249 -6.07 10.23 17.80
N GLY A 250 -6.88 10.51 18.84
CA GLY A 250 -7.23 11.87 19.27
C GLY A 250 -6.00 12.71 19.61
N GLU A 251 -5.03 12.14 20.34
CA GLU A 251 -3.79 12.82 20.70
C GLU A 251 -2.87 13.08 19.49
N LEU A 252 -2.78 12.12 18.58
CA LEU A 252 -1.88 12.20 17.43
C LEU A 252 -2.42 13.15 16.32
N LYS A 253 -3.71 13.42 16.30
CA LYS A 253 -4.35 14.23 15.26
C LYS A 253 -3.69 15.61 15.08
N ALA A 254 -3.29 16.26 16.18
CA ALA A 254 -2.66 17.57 16.15
C ALA A 254 -1.23 17.59 15.59
N MET A 255 -0.61 16.42 15.42
CA MET A 255 0.77 16.31 14.94
C MET A 255 0.90 16.38 13.42
N PHE A 256 -0.20 16.19 12.67
CA PHE A 256 -0.18 16.07 11.22
C PHE A 256 -1.17 17.04 10.58
N THR A 257 -0.81 17.60 9.42
CA THR A 257 -1.67 18.53 8.67
C THR A 257 -2.95 17.84 8.20
N HIS A 258 -2.81 16.57 7.78
CA HIS A 258 -3.92 15.70 7.41
C HIS A 258 -3.80 14.42 8.21
N PHE A 259 -4.79 14.17 9.05
CA PHE A 259 -4.84 12.96 9.87
C PHE A 259 -6.19 12.27 9.68
N GLU A 260 -6.16 10.99 9.40
CA GLU A 260 -7.33 10.14 9.31
C GLU A 260 -7.20 8.97 10.28
N PHE A 261 -8.27 8.68 11.01
CA PHE A 261 -8.36 7.48 11.84
C PHE A 261 -9.38 6.52 11.21
N ARG A 262 -8.92 5.32 10.91
CA ARG A 262 -9.72 4.22 10.35
C ARG A 262 -9.81 3.13 11.40
N GLY A 263 -10.72 3.28 12.37
CA GLY A 263 -11.03 2.26 13.38
C GLY A 263 -11.80 1.08 12.78
N SER A 264 -12.03 0.04 13.61
CA SER A 264 -13.02 -0.98 13.28
C SER A 264 -14.38 -0.29 13.22
N ALA A 265 -15.11 -0.46 12.13
CA ALA A 265 -16.56 -0.17 12.16
C ALA A 265 -17.21 -1.17 13.12
N ASP A 266 -18.02 -0.65 14.05
CA ASP A 266 -18.91 -1.44 14.90
C ASP A 266 -19.84 -2.33 14.07
#